data_2f4f2c75f47d5080ee9b22af9418d09d
#
_entry.id   2f4f2c75f47d5080ee9b22af9418d09d
#
_cell.length_a   1.000
_cell.length_b   1.000
_cell.length_c   1.000
_cell.angle_alpha   90.00
_cell.angle_beta   90.00
_cell.angle_gamma   90.00
#
_symmetry.space_group_name_H-M   'P 1'
#
loop_
_entity.id
_entity.type
_entity.pdbx_description
1 polymer ?
#
loop_
_entity_poly.entity_id
_entity_poly.type
_entity_poly.pdbx_seq_one_letter_code
_entity_poly.pdbx_strand_id
1 'polypeptide(L)'
;MQLLIRYYFDIAYHFSAMAKNPNNENFFERVYAVAQQIPFGRVTSYGAIGKYLGSAGSARMVGWAMNACHNRDDVPAHRVVNRKGLLTGKHHFPGSNLMQELLENEGVTIIENQIQDLEKHFWDPVKELGFE
;
A
#
# COMPACT_ATOMS: atom_id res chain seq x y z
N MET A 1 8.45 17.95 18.86
CA MET A 1 7.11 17.38 18.66
C MET A 1 6.26 18.16 17.66
N GLN A 2 6.20 19.48 17.74
CA GLN A 2 5.46 20.33 16.78
C GLN A 2 6.02 20.25 15.36
N LEU A 3 7.36 20.17 15.20
CA LEU A 3 7.99 20.02 13.88
C LEU A 3 7.63 18.70 13.20
N LEU A 4 7.54 17.61 13.99
CA LEU A 4 7.18 16.31 13.45
C LEU A 4 5.72 16.28 12.99
N ILE A 5 4.81 16.86 13.79
CA ILE A 5 3.39 16.96 13.43
C ILE A 5 3.23 17.79 12.15
N ARG A 6 3.95 18.89 12.03
CA ARG A 6 3.92 19.74 10.84
C ARG A 6 4.42 18.99 9.61
N TYR A 7 5.49 18.20 9.76
CA TYR A 7 6.02 17.37 8.68
C TYR A 7 4.97 16.37 8.17
N TYR A 8 4.28 15.67 9.08
CA TYR A 8 3.21 14.75 8.69
C TYR A 8 2.03 15.47 8.04
N PHE A 9 1.68 16.64 8.51
CA PHE A 9 0.62 17.46 7.93
C PHE A 9 0.97 17.88 6.51
N ASP A 10 2.20 18.33 6.28
CA ASP A 10 2.67 18.78 4.98
C ASP A 10 2.70 17.61 3.98
N ILE A 11 3.14 16.43 4.42
CA ILE A 11 3.13 15.22 3.59
C ILE A 11 1.70 14.83 3.24
N ALA A 12 0.81 14.77 4.20
CA ALA A 12 -0.60 14.42 3.97
C ALA A 12 -1.26 15.39 2.99
N TYR A 13 -1.00 16.68 3.15
CA TYR A 13 -1.50 17.71 2.23
C TYR A 13 -0.94 17.51 0.82
N HIS A 14 0.36 17.25 0.71
CA HIS A 14 1.01 17.02 -0.58
C HIS A 14 0.41 15.83 -1.32
N PHE A 15 0.23 14.70 -0.65
CA PHE A 15 -0.38 13.51 -1.23
C PHE A 15 -1.84 13.75 -1.62
N SER A 16 -2.60 14.46 -0.80
CA SER A 16 -3.99 14.82 -1.12
C SER A 16 -4.06 15.71 -2.35
N ALA A 17 -3.15 16.68 -2.46
CA ALA A 17 -3.08 17.57 -3.62
C ALA A 17 -2.72 16.79 -4.90
N MET A 18 -1.79 15.83 -4.80
CA MET A 18 -1.42 14.96 -5.91
C MET A 18 -2.60 14.09 -6.36
N ALA A 19 -3.38 13.56 -5.42
CA ALA A 19 -4.55 12.74 -5.72
C ALA A 19 -5.63 13.53 -6.47
N LYS A 20 -5.70 14.84 -6.26
CA LYS A 20 -6.67 15.72 -6.93
C LYS A 20 -6.26 16.13 -8.35
N ASN A 21 -5.01 15.86 -8.75
CA ASN A 21 -4.59 16.09 -10.13
C ASN A 21 -5.30 15.06 -11.02
N PRO A 22 -6.04 15.48 -12.08
CA PRO A 22 -6.82 14.54 -12.90
C PRO A 22 -6.00 13.37 -13.46
N ASN A 23 -4.75 13.58 -13.82
CA ASN A 23 -3.88 12.53 -14.36
C ASN A 23 -3.49 11.53 -13.28
N ASN A 24 -3.25 11.98 -12.05
CA ASN A 24 -2.90 11.14 -10.92
C ASN A 24 -4.13 10.47 -10.31
N GLU A 25 -5.27 11.15 -10.33
CA GLU A 25 -6.53 10.63 -9.79
C GLU A 25 -6.93 9.33 -10.47
N ASN A 26 -6.90 9.27 -11.80
CA ASN A 26 -7.21 8.04 -12.54
C ASN A 26 -6.24 6.91 -12.20
N PHE A 27 -4.96 7.19 -12.09
CA PHE A 27 -3.97 6.20 -11.72
C PHE A 27 -4.20 5.71 -10.28
N PHE A 28 -4.46 6.62 -9.35
CA PHE A 28 -4.71 6.26 -7.95
C PHE A 28 -5.94 5.37 -7.80
N GLU A 29 -7.03 5.69 -8.51
CA GLU A 29 -8.23 4.85 -8.50
C GLU A 29 -7.94 3.45 -9.08
N ARG A 30 -7.11 3.34 -10.09
CA ARG A 30 -6.70 2.05 -10.64
C ARG A 30 -5.86 1.25 -9.63
N VAL A 31 -4.97 1.91 -8.89
CA VAL A 31 -4.22 1.28 -7.81
C VAL A 31 -5.17 0.73 -6.74
N TYR A 32 -6.14 1.53 -6.33
CA TYR A 32 -7.11 1.12 -5.31
C TYR A 32 -7.95 -0.07 -5.77
N ALA A 33 -8.34 -0.09 -7.03
CA ALA A 33 -9.09 -1.20 -7.60
C ALA A 33 -8.29 -2.51 -7.52
N VAL A 34 -7.00 -2.47 -7.80
CA VAL A 34 -6.12 -3.65 -7.67
C VAL A 34 -5.98 -4.04 -6.19
N ALA A 35 -5.72 -3.09 -5.31
CA ALA A 35 -5.56 -3.36 -3.88
C ALA A 35 -6.81 -4.01 -3.28
N GLN A 36 -7.99 -3.60 -3.72
CA GLN A 36 -9.26 -4.17 -3.28
C GLN A 36 -9.42 -5.66 -3.63
N GLN A 37 -8.67 -6.14 -4.61
CA GLN A 37 -8.70 -7.54 -5.01
C GLN A 37 -7.77 -8.43 -4.17
N ILE A 38 -6.87 -7.86 -3.39
CA ILE A 38 -5.95 -8.65 -2.57
C ILE A 38 -6.73 -9.42 -1.52
N PRO A 39 -6.65 -10.77 -1.52
CA PRO A 39 -7.43 -11.55 -0.55
C PRO A 39 -6.95 -11.39 0.88
N PHE A 40 -7.83 -11.71 1.81
CA PHE A 40 -7.51 -11.83 3.22
C PHE A 40 -6.34 -12.81 3.43
N GLY A 41 -5.37 -12.44 4.24
CA GLY A 41 -4.20 -13.27 4.50
C GLY A 41 -3.12 -13.22 3.43
N ARG A 42 -3.30 -12.37 2.41
CA ARG A 42 -2.36 -12.22 1.30
C ARG A 42 -1.85 -10.78 1.24
N VAL A 43 -0.67 -10.62 0.68
CA VAL A 43 -0.05 -9.29 0.51
C VAL A 43 0.54 -9.18 -0.90
N THR A 44 0.68 -7.94 -1.37
CA THR A 44 1.44 -7.68 -2.59
C THR A 44 2.41 -6.52 -2.35
N SER A 45 3.20 -6.20 -3.35
CA SER A 45 4.17 -5.11 -3.25
C SER A 45 3.76 -3.92 -4.11
N TYR A 46 4.30 -2.76 -3.78
CA TYR A 46 4.12 -1.55 -4.60
C TYR A 46 4.53 -1.81 -6.05
N GLY A 47 5.67 -2.48 -6.23
CA GLY A 47 6.18 -2.80 -7.57
C GLY A 47 5.31 -3.78 -8.34
N ALA A 48 4.72 -4.76 -7.66
CA ALA A 48 3.85 -5.74 -8.30
C ALA A 48 2.56 -5.08 -8.83
N ILE A 49 1.98 -4.17 -8.05
CA ILE A 49 0.82 -3.39 -8.52
C ILE A 49 1.21 -2.52 -9.72
N GLY A 50 2.36 -1.84 -9.62
CA GLY A 50 2.84 -1.00 -10.71
C GLY A 50 3.07 -1.77 -11.99
N LYS A 51 3.68 -2.94 -11.90
CA LYS A 51 3.91 -3.82 -13.04
C LYS A 51 2.59 -4.26 -13.68
N TYR A 52 1.61 -4.63 -12.87
CA TYR A 52 0.28 -5.02 -13.36
C TYR A 52 -0.39 -3.88 -14.14
N LEU A 53 -0.25 -2.65 -13.66
CA LEU A 53 -0.82 -1.48 -14.31
C LEU A 53 -0.03 -1.01 -15.54
N GLY A 54 1.09 -1.68 -15.85
CA GLY A 54 1.84 -1.46 -17.09
C GLY A 54 2.66 -0.16 -17.11
N SER A 55 2.95 0.40 -15.95
CA SER A 55 3.63 1.68 -15.86
C SER A 55 5.03 1.49 -15.28
N ALA A 56 6.06 1.68 -16.08
CA ALA A 56 7.45 1.61 -15.64
C ALA A 56 7.74 2.70 -14.60
N GLY A 57 8.43 2.34 -13.53
CA GLY A 57 8.74 3.27 -12.45
C GLY A 57 7.56 3.58 -11.52
N SER A 58 6.46 2.90 -11.69
CA SER A 58 5.21 3.19 -10.99
C SER A 58 5.15 2.70 -9.55
N ALA A 59 6.12 1.90 -9.08
CA ALA A 59 6.16 1.50 -7.66
C ALA A 59 6.12 2.74 -6.75
N ARG A 60 6.83 3.79 -7.11
CA ARG A 60 6.83 5.05 -6.37
C ARG A 60 5.46 5.71 -6.38
N MET A 61 4.80 5.76 -7.55
CA MET A 61 3.45 6.34 -7.65
C MET A 61 2.42 5.48 -6.94
N VAL A 62 2.57 4.16 -6.94
CA VAL A 62 1.73 3.27 -6.14
C VAL A 62 1.90 3.60 -4.65
N GLY A 63 3.14 3.85 -4.21
CA GLY A 63 3.41 4.31 -2.84
C GLY A 63 2.67 5.59 -2.52
N TRP A 64 2.66 6.56 -3.43
CA TRP A 64 1.92 7.81 -3.25
C TRP A 64 0.41 7.56 -3.15
N ALA A 65 -0.13 6.69 -4.01
CA ALA A 65 -1.54 6.33 -3.96
C ALA A 65 -1.91 5.70 -2.61
N MET A 66 -1.09 4.79 -2.11
CA MET A 66 -1.34 4.13 -0.83
C MET A 66 -1.25 5.11 0.34
N ASN A 67 -0.39 6.12 0.26
CA ASN A 67 -0.33 7.19 1.26
C ASN A 67 -1.58 8.08 1.24
N ALA A 68 -2.18 8.26 0.08
CA ALA A 68 -3.34 9.13 -0.08
C ALA A 68 -4.67 8.45 0.29
N CYS A 69 -4.68 7.13 0.55
CA CYS A 69 -5.92 6.38 0.75
C CYS A 69 -6.33 6.24 2.23
N HIS A 70 -5.73 7.00 3.13
CA HIS A 70 -5.98 6.86 4.57
C HIS A 70 -7.45 7.10 4.98
N ASN A 71 -8.24 7.76 4.14
CA ASN A 71 -9.67 7.98 4.35
C ASN A 71 -10.56 6.95 3.65
N ARG A 72 -9.96 5.94 3.02
CA ARG A 72 -10.67 4.93 2.24
C ARG A 72 -10.68 3.61 2.99
N ASP A 73 -11.75 3.35 3.75
CA ASP A 73 -11.91 2.11 4.51
C ASP A 73 -12.08 0.89 3.61
N ASP A 74 -12.44 1.11 2.34
CA ASP A 74 -12.63 0.06 1.35
C ASP A 74 -11.33 -0.40 0.69
N VAL A 75 -10.20 0.25 0.98
CA VAL A 75 -8.89 -0.12 0.42
C VAL A 75 -8.03 -0.78 1.50
N PRO A 76 -7.67 -2.07 1.34
CA PRO A 76 -6.89 -2.79 2.36
C PRO A 76 -5.40 -2.41 2.27
N ALA A 77 -5.08 -1.19 2.67
CA ALA A 77 -3.73 -0.63 2.57
C ALA A 77 -2.68 -1.46 3.33
N HIS A 78 -3.09 -2.17 4.39
CA HIS A 78 -2.19 -3.02 5.16
C HIS A 78 -1.67 -4.23 4.36
N ARG A 79 -2.32 -4.58 3.25
CA ARG A 79 -1.91 -5.70 2.39
C ARG A 79 -0.93 -5.30 1.29
N VAL A 80 -0.41 -4.07 1.34
CA VAL A 80 0.59 -3.59 0.38
C VAL A 80 1.88 -3.27 1.13
N VAL A 81 2.94 -3.99 0.79
CA VAL A 81 4.24 -3.91 1.47
C VAL A 81 5.34 -3.66 0.42
N ASN A 82 6.57 -3.49 0.86
CA ASN A 82 7.65 -3.41 -0.11
C ASN A 82 8.02 -4.81 -0.63
N ARG A 83 8.89 -4.87 -1.63
CA ARG A 83 9.27 -6.14 -2.28
C ARG A 83 9.92 -7.15 -1.34
N LYS A 84 10.45 -6.68 -0.20
CA LYS A 84 11.08 -7.55 0.81
C LYS A 84 10.13 -7.94 1.91
N GLY A 85 8.87 -7.53 1.84
CA GLY A 85 7.90 -7.77 2.89
C GLY A 85 8.01 -6.84 4.09
N LEU A 86 8.74 -5.74 3.96
CA LEU A 86 8.85 -4.75 5.03
C LEU A 86 7.61 -3.86 5.08
N LEU A 87 7.17 -3.55 6.28
CA LEU A 87 5.99 -2.71 6.53
C LEU A 87 6.36 -1.22 6.45
N THR A 88 6.83 -0.79 5.28
CA THR A 88 7.29 0.59 5.09
C THR A 88 6.16 1.62 5.15
N GLY A 89 4.92 1.20 4.91
CA GLY A 89 3.74 2.06 4.99
C GLY A 89 3.15 2.22 6.37
N LYS A 90 3.72 1.62 7.40
CA LYS A 90 3.15 1.63 8.75
C LYS A 90 2.93 3.02 9.33
N HIS A 91 3.71 3.99 8.89
CA HIS A 91 3.63 5.37 9.39
C HIS A 91 2.36 6.11 8.94
N HIS A 92 1.65 5.56 7.96
CA HIS A 92 0.41 6.16 7.45
C HIS A 92 -0.83 5.65 8.21
N PHE A 93 -0.64 4.68 9.10
CA PHE A 93 -1.71 4.17 9.96
C PHE A 93 -1.72 4.90 11.29
N PRO A 94 -2.89 5.12 11.89
CA PRO A 94 -2.95 5.68 13.23
C PRO A 94 -2.32 4.72 14.25
N GLY A 95 -1.32 5.20 14.98
CA GLY A 95 -0.53 4.37 15.87
C GLY A 95 0.60 3.65 15.13
N SER A 96 1.57 3.15 15.88
CA SER A 96 2.78 2.55 15.32
C SER A 96 2.61 1.09 14.92
N ASN A 97 1.56 0.40 15.40
CA ASN A 97 1.44 -1.05 15.28
C ASN A 97 0.20 -1.52 14.54
N LEU A 98 -0.67 -0.61 14.08
CA LEU A 98 -1.95 -1.01 13.50
C LEU A 98 -1.77 -1.86 12.24
N MET A 99 -0.86 -1.50 11.37
CA MET A 99 -0.61 -2.27 10.15
C MET A 99 -0.19 -3.71 10.48
N GLN A 100 0.72 -3.87 11.43
CA GLN A 100 1.16 -5.18 11.89
C GLN A 100 0.02 -5.98 12.51
N GLU A 101 -0.76 -5.35 13.37
CA GLU A 101 -1.90 -6.00 14.03
C GLU A 101 -2.92 -6.50 13.01
N LEU A 102 -3.24 -5.69 12.01
CA LEU A 102 -4.16 -6.09 10.95
C LEU A 102 -3.66 -7.31 10.17
N LEU A 103 -2.38 -7.33 9.83
CA LEU A 103 -1.78 -8.46 9.12
C LEU A 103 -1.70 -9.72 10.02
N GLU A 104 -1.34 -9.55 11.28
CA GLU A 104 -1.29 -10.67 12.23
C GLU A 104 -2.67 -11.27 12.42
N ASN A 105 -3.72 -10.47 12.46
CA ASN A 105 -5.10 -10.93 12.53
C ASN A 105 -5.52 -11.73 11.30
N GLU A 106 -4.79 -11.58 10.20
CA GLU A 106 -5.03 -12.34 8.96
C GLU A 106 -4.13 -13.58 8.85
N GLY A 107 -3.37 -13.89 9.90
CA GLY A 107 -2.51 -15.07 9.93
C GLY A 107 -1.11 -14.85 9.39
N VAL A 108 -0.69 -13.61 9.20
CA VAL A 108 0.66 -13.26 8.71
C VAL A 108 1.57 -13.05 9.91
N THR A 109 2.71 -13.73 9.93
CA THR A 109 3.71 -13.57 10.98
C THR A 109 4.69 -12.45 10.62
N ILE A 110 4.92 -11.54 11.57
CA ILE A 110 5.81 -10.39 11.35
C ILE A 110 6.85 -10.37 12.45
N ILE A 111 8.13 -10.30 12.07
CA ILE A 111 9.26 -10.20 12.98
C ILE A 111 10.12 -9.04 12.52
N GLU A 112 10.43 -8.13 13.43
CA GLU A 112 11.27 -6.96 13.14
C GLU A 112 10.78 -6.20 11.90
N ASN A 113 9.48 -5.92 11.86
CA ASN A 113 8.83 -5.13 10.80
C ASN A 113 8.85 -5.82 9.42
N GLN A 114 9.07 -7.13 9.38
CA GLN A 114 9.16 -7.88 8.13
C GLN A 114 8.29 -9.12 8.15
N ILE A 115 7.54 -9.32 7.08
CA ILE A 115 6.70 -10.50 6.89
C ILE A 115 7.59 -11.75 6.76
N GLN A 116 7.26 -12.77 7.53
CA GLN A 116 7.91 -14.09 7.45
C GLN A 116 7.19 -14.95 6.42
N ASP A 117 7.92 -15.83 5.74
CA ASP A 117 7.36 -16.68 4.67
C ASP A 117 6.62 -15.86 3.61
N LEU A 118 7.24 -14.79 3.14
CA LEU A 118 6.62 -13.87 2.18
C LEU A 118 6.08 -14.60 0.95
N GLU A 119 6.79 -15.60 0.44
CA GLU A 119 6.38 -16.37 -0.73
C GLU A 119 5.01 -17.04 -0.54
N LYS A 120 4.73 -17.49 0.67
CA LYS A 120 3.47 -18.13 1.03
C LYS A 120 2.30 -17.14 0.98
N HIS A 121 2.56 -15.89 1.34
CA HIS A 121 1.52 -14.86 1.46
C HIS A 121 1.43 -13.95 0.23
N PHE A 122 2.43 -14.00 -0.64
CA PHE A 122 2.52 -13.08 -1.77
C PHE A 122 1.44 -13.37 -2.82
N TRP A 123 0.71 -12.35 -3.17
CA TRP A 123 -0.34 -12.36 -4.21
C TRP A 123 0.17 -11.52 -5.38
N ASP A 124 0.33 -12.15 -6.54
CA ASP A 124 0.85 -11.49 -7.72
C ASP A 124 -0.34 -11.10 -8.63
N PRO A 125 -0.67 -9.80 -8.75
CA PRO A 125 -1.81 -9.40 -9.54
C PRO A 125 -1.70 -9.80 -11.02
N VAL A 126 -0.49 -9.89 -11.57
CA VAL A 126 -0.29 -10.33 -12.95
C VAL A 126 -0.77 -11.78 -13.13
N LYS A 127 -0.44 -12.64 -12.18
CA LYS A 127 -0.85 -14.05 -12.23
C LYS A 127 -2.32 -14.26 -11.89
N GLU A 128 -2.81 -13.52 -10.88
CA GLU A 128 -4.13 -13.76 -10.31
C GLU A 128 -5.24 -13.07 -11.10
N LEU A 129 -4.98 -11.88 -11.65
CA LEU A 129 -5.98 -11.11 -12.39
C LEU A 129 -5.84 -11.27 -13.91
N GLY A 130 -4.65 -11.67 -14.36
CA GLY A 130 -4.34 -11.77 -15.78
C GLY A 130 -4.21 -10.41 -16.45
N PHE A 131 -3.76 -10.42 -17.68
CA PHE A 131 -3.78 -9.21 -18.52
C PHE A 131 -5.07 -9.20 -19.32
N GLU A 132 -5.73 -8.07 -19.28
CA GLU A 132 -6.86 -7.83 -20.19
C GLU A 132 -6.36 -7.44 -21.58
#